data_824db0d729adef28a15cb07d9ebaceb4
#
_entry.id   824db0d729adef28a15cb07d9ebaceb4
#
_cell.length_a   1.000
_cell.length_b   1.000
_cell.length_c   1.000
_cell.angle_alpha   90.00
_cell.angle_beta   90.00
_cell.angle_gamma   90.00
#
_symmetry.space_group_name_H-M   'P 1'
#
loop_
_entity.id
_entity.type
_entity.pdbx_description
1 polymer ?
#
loop_
_entity_poly.entity_id
_entity_poly.type
_entity_poly.pdbx_seq_one_letter_code
_entity_poly.pdbx_strand_id
1 'polypeptide(L)'
;MNKMMKVVLDILIVIACLAFVFLTIEMVSSYRYAHREKEDPVETERSVFEYELRHKSYGEIIDTYYVKRMYNFEPQDGMEDIYNVAEYAHAAFMSRVYAEKGDDRMSESNALRMETVRNRLGAYAYTADEVDEVIRNAP
;
A
#
# COMPACT_ATOMS: atom_id res chain seq x y z
N MET A 1 33.38 44.09 32.92
CA MET A 1 32.08 43.62 32.35
C MET A 1 31.15 43.29 33.53
N ASN A 2 30.03 43.97 33.58
CA ASN A 2 29.11 43.89 34.73
C ASN A 2 28.48 42.47 34.77
N LYS A 3 28.30 41.83 35.94
CA LYS A 3 27.74 40.48 36.09
C LYS A 3 26.43 40.29 35.31
N MET A 4 25.56 41.30 35.30
CA MET A 4 24.32 41.30 34.52
C MET A 4 24.57 41.21 33.01
N MET A 5 25.56 41.91 32.49
CA MET A 5 25.89 41.92 31.07
C MET A 5 26.41 40.55 30.60
N LYS A 6 27.12 39.83 31.48
CA LYS A 6 27.59 38.47 31.20
C LYS A 6 26.43 37.48 31.12
N VAL A 7 25.48 37.51 32.04
CA VAL A 7 24.29 36.69 32.05
C VAL A 7 23.41 36.94 30.80
N VAL A 8 23.24 38.18 30.41
CA VAL A 8 22.48 38.51 29.20
C VAL A 8 23.18 37.99 27.94
N LEU A 9 24.51 38.08 27.89
CA LEU A 9 25.28 37.55 26.75
C LEU A 9 25.17 36.03 26.68
N ASP A 10 25.27 35.32 27.80
CA ASP A 10 25.16 33.87 27.86
C ASP A 10 23.76 33.40 27.42
N ILE A 11 22.69 34.10 27.78
CA ILE A 11 21.32 33.83 27.33
C ILE A 11 21.18 34.03 25.83
N LEU A 12 21.73 35.12 25.28
CA LEU A 12 21.70 35.41 23.84
C LEU A 12 22.44 34.31 23.02
N ILE A 13 23.58 33.84 23.54
CA ILE A 13 24.31 32.74 22.89
C ILE A 13 23.48 31.47 22.86
N VAL A 14 22.82 31.10 23.97
CA VAL A 14 21.95 29.89 24.01
C VAL A 14 20.80 30.01 23.03
N ILE A 15 20.15 31.19 22.97
CA ILE A 15 19.05 31.42 22.01
C ILE A 15 19.55 31.30 20.57
N ALA A 16 20.72 31.90 20.27
CA ALA A 16 21.32 31.83 18.94
C ALA A 16 21.67 30.36 18.54
N CYS A 17 22.22 29.59 19.48
CA CYS A 17 22.50 28.18 19.25
C CYS A 17 21.23 27.36 18.98
N LEU A 18 20.17 27.56 19.76
CA LEU A 18 18.88 26.88 19.55
C LEU A 18 18.26 27.27 18.20
N ALA A 19 18.29 28.55 17.83
CA ALA A 19 17.81 29.01 16.54
C ALA A 19 18.60 28.38 15.37
N PHE A 20 19.91 28.26 15.51
CA PHE A 20 20.77 27.64 14.51
C PHE A 20 20.46 26.14 14.36
N VAL A 21 20.28 25.42 15.46
CA VAL A 21 19.87 23.99 15.43
C VAL A 21 18.52 23.84 14.76
N PHE A 22 17.56 24.70 15.07
CA PHE A 22 16.24 24.66 14.46
C PHE A 22 16.30 24.88 12.93
N LEU A 23 17.04 25.91 12.50
CA LEU A 23 17.24 26.21 11.07
C LEU A 23 17.96 25.07 10.33
N THR A 24 18.93 24.41 10.96
CA THR A 24 19.60 23.26 10.34
C THR A 24 18.67 22.06 10.20
N ILE A 25 17.79 21.79 11.17
CA ILE A 25 16.78 20.73 11.08
C ILE A 25 15.79 21.04 9.96
N GLU A 26 15.28 22.27 9.87
CA GLU A 26 14.37 22.67 8.79
C GLU A 26 15.05 22.59 7.41
N MET A 27 16.30 23.03 7.29
CA MET A 27 17.05 22.97 6.05
C MET A 27 17.28 21.52 5.59
N VAL A 28 17.66 20.62 6.50
CA VAL A 28 17.84 19.19 6.19
C VAL A 28 16.49 18.53 5.83
N SER A 29 15.42 18.88 6.54
CA SER A 29 14.08 18.38 6.24
C SER A 29 13.61 18.85 4.86
N SER A 30 13.75 20.14 4.56
CA SER A 30 13.40 20.72 3.25
C SER A 30 14.25 20.16 2.13
N TYR A 31 15.55 19.93 2.37
CA TYR A 31 16.44 19.28 1.40
C TYR A 31 16.01 17.84 1.12
N ARG A 32 15.70 17.06 2.14
CA ARG A 32 15.16 15.69 1.99
C ARG A 32 13.82 15.69 1.26
N TYR A 33 12.97 16.68 1.50
CA TYR A 33 11.68 16.79 0.81
C TYR A 33 11.85 17.19 -0.66
N ALA A 34 12.78 18.09 -0.96
CA ALA A 34 13.06 18.56 -2.34
C ALA A 34 13.82 17.52 -3.18
N HIS A 35 14.64 16.67 -2.52
CA HIS A 35 15.44 15.61 -3.17
C HIS A 35 14.89 14.21 -2.94
N ARG A 36 13.70 14.07 -2.34
CA ARG A 36 12.92 12.88 -2.58
C ARG A 36 12.71 12.86 -4.08
N GLU A 37 13.44 12.00 -4.78
CA GLU A 37 13.10 11.62 -6.14
C GLU A 37 11.59 11.45 -6.12
N LYS A 38 10.92 12.07 -7.07
CA LYS A 38 9.49 11.84 -7.24
C LYS A 38 9.41 10.37 -7.60
N GLU A 39 9.28 9.52 -6.59
CA GLU A 39 9.03 8.11 -6.76
C GLU A 39 7.84 8.03 -7.71
N ASP A 40 8.01 7.30 -8.80
CA ASP A 40 6.92 7.10 -9.73
C ASP A 40 5.76 6.48 -8.92
N PRO A 41 4.58 7.10 -8.89
CA PRO A 41 3.46 6.59 -8.11
C PRO A 41 3.12 5.14 -8.47
N VAL A 42 3.33 4.75 -9.72
CA VAL A 42 3.13 3.37 -10.21
C VAL A 42 4.14 2.42 -9.59
N GLU A 43 5.43 2.81 -9.56
CA GLU A 43 6.49 1.98 -9.00
C GLU A 43 6.32 1.81 -7.48
N THR A 44 5.96 2.89 -6.79
CA THR A 44 5.67 2.84 -5.34
C THR A 44 4.47 1.94 -5.04
N GLU A 45 3.39 2.05 -5.79
CA GLU A 45 2.21 1.23 -5.63
C GLU A 45 2.52 -0.24 -5.93
N ARG A 46 3.24 -0.52 -7.02
CA ARG A 46 3.69 -1.86 -7.36
C ARG A 46 4.51 -2.48 -6.24
N SER A 47 5.44 -1.74 -5.64
CA SER A 47 6.28 -2.24 -4.56
C SER A 47 5.47 -2.63 -3.30
N VAL A 48 4.40 -1.89 -2.99
CA VAL A 48 3.48 -2.23 -1.89
C VAL A 48 2.74 -3.53 -2.20
N PHE A 49 2.14 -3.67 -3.37
CA PHE A 49 1.45 -4.89 -3.77
C PHE A 49 2.39 -6.10 -3.82
N GLU A 50 3.62 -5.95 -4.31
CA GLU A 50 4.60 -7.01 -4.33
C GLU A 50 5.07 -7.41 -2.93
N TYR A 51 5.13 -6.47 -1.99
CA TYR A 51 5.37 -6.77 -0.59
C TYR A 51 4.22 -7.61 -0.02
N GLU A 52 2.98 -7.20 -0.22
CA GLU A 52 1.78 -7.91 0.23
C GLU A 52 1.69 -9.33 -0.38
N LEU A 53 1.99 -9.46 -1.68
CA LEU A 53 2.06 -10.76 -2.36
C LEU A 53 3.09 -11.69 -1.74
N ARG A 54 4.31 -11.21 -1.48
CA ARG A 54 5.36 -12.03 -0.85
C ARG A 54 4.97 -12.52 0.54
N HIS A 55 4.13 -11.77 1.25
CA HIS A 55 3.63 -12.14 2.57
C HIS A 55 2.28 -12.89 2.51
N LYS A 56 1.75 -13.15 1.31
CA LYS A 56 0.44 -13.77 1.08
C LYS A 56 -0.70 -13.03 1.78
N SER A 57 -0.57 -11.70 1.93
CA SER A 57 -1.55 -10.82 2.57
C SER A 57 -2.67 -10.46 1.59
N TYR A 58 -3.36 -11.46 1.07
CA TYR A 58 -4.39 -11.26 0.03
C TYR A 58 -5.55 -10.37 0.48
N GLY A 59 -5.87 -10.36 1.78
CA GLY A 59 -6.86 -9.43 2.34
C GLY A 59 -6.46 -7.97 2.16
N GLU A 60 -5.20 -7.63 2.44
CA GLU A 60 -4.67 -6.27 2.27
C GLU A 60 -4.62 -5.86 0.80
N ILE A 61 -4.24 -6.78 -0.10
CA ILE A 61 -4.29 -6.56 -1.56
C ILE A 61 -5.71 -6.22 -2.02
N ILE A 62 -6.70 -6.97 -1.55
CA ILE A 62 -8.11 -6.73 -1.86
C ILE A 62 -8.54 -5.36 -1.34
N ASP A 63 -8.25 -5.05 -0.09
CA ASP A 63 -8.64 -3.79 0.54
C ASP A 63 -8.01 -2.59 -0.17
N THR A 64 -6.70 -2.65 -0.45
CA THR A 64 -6.00 -1.59 -1.19
C THR A 64 -6.62 -1.35 -2.56
N TYR A 65 -6.92 -2.41 -3.31
CA TYR A 65 -7.54 -2.31 -4.63
C TYR A 65 -8.95 -1.73 -4.57
N TYR A 66 -9.80 -2.21 -3.65
CA TYR A 66 -11.18 -1.75 -3.56
C TYR A 66 -11.30 -0.35 -2.98
N VAL A 67 -10.47 0.05 -2.02
CA VAL A 67 -10.41 1.43 -1.52
C VAL A 67 -10.11 2.39 -2.67
N LYS A 68 -9.13 2.07 -3.52
CA LYS A 68 -8.85 2.89 -4.70
C LYS A 68 -10.06 2.98 -5.63
N ARG A 69 -10.68 1.86 -5.93
CA ARG A 69 -11.83 1.81 -6.82
C ARG A 69 -13.04 2.59 -6.29
N MET A 70 -13.26 2.63 -4.97
CA MET A 70 -14.32 3.42 -4.34
C MET A 70 -14.13 4.94 -4.53
N TYR A 71 -12.91 5.41 -4.65
CA TYR A 71 -12.61 6.83 -4.88
C TYR A 71 -12.46 7.19 -6.37
N ASN A 72 -12.95 6.35 -7.28
CA ASN A 72 -12.85 6.53 -8.74
C ASN A 72 -11.41 6.74 -9.24
N PHE A 73 -10.45 6.14 -8.61
CA PHE A 73 -9.09 6.08 -9.17
C PHE A 73 -9.12 5.16 -10.39
N GLU A 74 -8.77 5.70 -11.53
CA GLU A 74 -8.54 4.89 -12.71
C GLU A 74 -7.34 3.96 -12.47
N PRO A 75 -7.41 2.70 -12.94
CA PRO A 75 -6.25 1.81 -12.91
C PRO A 75 -5.07 2.51 -13.58
N GLN A 76 -3.92 2.50 -12.94
CA GLN A 76 -2.71 3.06 -13.53
C GLN A 76 -2.17 2.09 -14.59
N ASP A 77 -1.71 2.64 -15.70
CA ASP A 77 -1.10 1.85 -16.76
C ASP A 77 0.07 1.02 -16.20
N GLY A 78 0.12 -0.25 -16.57
CA GLY A 78 1.16 -1.17 -16.10
C GLY A 78 0.89 -1.84 -14.76
N MET A 79 -0.30 -1.64 -14.15
CA MET A 79 -0.72 -2.28 -12.90
C MET A 79 -1.84 -3.32 -13.11
N GLU A 80 -2.25 -3.56 -14.33
CA GLU A 80 -3.43 -4.38 -14.66
C GLU A 80 -3.27 -5.83 -14.17
N ASP A 81 -2.07 -6.38 -14.28
CA ASP A 81 -1.75 -7.73 -13.84
C ASP A 81 -1.90 -7.89 -12.31
N ILE A 82 -1.45 -6.90 -11.54
CA ILE A 82 -1.58 -6.87 -10.08
C ILE A 82 -3.04 -6.65 -9.66
N TYR A 83 -3.76 -5.77 -10.34
CA TYR A 83 -5.19 -5.57 -10.09
C TYR A 83 -6.01 -6.82 -10.38
N ASN A 84 -5.61 -7.60 -11.39
CA ASN A 84 -6.23 -8.90 -11.65
C ASN A 84 -5.99 -9.89 -10.50
N VAL A 85 -4.83 -9.84 -9.83
CA VAL A 85 -4.60 -10.66 -8.62
C VAL A 85 -5.59 -10.31 -7.50
N ALA A 86 -5.78 -9.01 -7.24
CA ALA A 86 -6.75 -8.55 -6.23
C ALA A 86 -8.17 -8.98 -6.59
N GLU A 87 -8.54 -8.87 -7.86
CA GLU A 87 -9.85 -9.27 -8.35
C GLU A 87 -10.07 -10.78 -8.27
N TYR A 88 -9.05 -11.59 -8.61
CA TYR A 88 -9.08 -13.02 -8.45
C TYR A 88 -9.27 -13.43 -6.99
N ALA A 89 -8.41 -12.91 -6.10
CA ALA A 89 -8.47 -13.20 -4.68
C ALA A 89 -9.85 -12.85 -4.09
N HIS A 90 -10.37 -11.66 -4.41
CA HIS A 90 -11.69 -11.26 -3.95
C HIS A 90 -12.80 -12.22 -4.45
N ALA A 91 -12.80 -12.55 -5.73
CA ALA A 91 -13.80 -13.45 -6.29
C ALA A 91 -13.71 -14.84 -5.63
N ALA A 92 -12.51 -15.34 -5.35
CA ALA A 92 -12.28 -16.61 -4.70
C ALA A 92 -12.81 -16.62 -3.25
N PHE A 93 -12.49 -15.57 -2.46
CA PHE A 93 -13.05 -15.42 -1.10
C PHE A 93 -14.57 -15.30 -1.11
N MET A 94 -15.13 -14.49 -2.00
CA MET A 94 -16.59 -14.30 -2.07
C MET A 94 -17.32 -15.54 -2.55
N SER A 95 -16.76 -16.32 -3.48
CA SER A 95 -17.32 -17.61 -3.90
C SER A 95 -17.48 -18.53 -2.69
N ARG A 96 -16.44 -18.66 -1.86
CA ARG A 96 -16.51 -19.46 -0.65
C ARG A 96 -17.53 -18.94 0.37
N VAL A 97 -17.48 -17.64 0.66
CA VAL A 97 -18.42 -17.02 1.62
C VAL A 97 -19.87 -17.24 1.23
N TYR A 98 -20.20 -17.13 -0.06
CA TYR A 98 -21.56 -17.35 -0.53
C TYR A 98 -21.93 -18.84 -0.52
N ALA A 99 -20.99 -19.73 -0.81
CA ALA A 99 -21.21 -21.18 -0.68
C ALA A 99 -21.53 -21.57 0.77
N GLU A 100 -20.77 -21.03 1.74
CA GLU A 100 -21.02 -21.26 3.17
C GLU A 100 -22.36 -20.69 3.66
N LYS A 101 -22.85 -19.61 3.03
CA LYS A 101 -24.18 -19.04 3.28
C LYS A 101 -25.32 -19.76 2.56
N GLY A 102 -25.01 -20.72 1.69
CA GLY A 102 -26.01 -21.42 0.86
C GLY A 102 -26.55 -20.58 -0.28
N ASP A 103 -25.84 -19.51 -0.69
CA ASP A 103 -26.19 -18.73 -1.88
C ASP A 103 -25.42 -19.25 -3.10
N ASP A 104 -25.89 -20.36 -3.65
CA ASP A 104 -25.26 -21.02 -4.78
C ASP A 104 -25.14 -20.11 -6.00
N ARG A 105 -26.12 -19.26 -6.26
CA ARG A 105 -26.10 -18.34 -7.40
C ARG A 105 -24.94 -17.34 -7.31
N MET A 106 -24.72 -16.74 -6.14
CA MET A 106 -23.64 -15.80 -5.94
C MET A 106 -22.28 -16.50 -5.89
N SER A 107 -22.24 -17.70 -5.33
CA SER A 107 -21.04 -18.55 -5.35
C SER A 107 -20.59 -18.88 -6.77
N GLU A 108 -21.50 -19.39 -7.62
CA GLU A 108 -21.22 -19.69 -9.03
C GLU A 108 -20.80 -18.45 -9.83
N SER A 109 -21.46 -17.32 -9.61
CA SER A 109 -21.10 -16.05 -10.26
C SER A 109 -19.68 -15.63 -9.96
N ASN A 110 -19.23 -15.76 -8.70
CA ASN A 110 -17.86 -15.44 -8.31
C ASN A 110 -16.86 -16.50 -8.84
N ALA A 111 -17.23 -17.78 -8.87
CA ALA A 111 -16.41 -18.83 -9.47
C ALA A 111 -16.16 -18.58 -10.97
N LEU A 112 -17.18 -18.16 -11.72
CA LEU A 112 -17.04 -17.79 -13.13
C LEU A 112 -16.13 -16.57 -13.31
N ARG A 113 -16.22 -15.60 -12.39
CA ARG A 113 -15.33 -14.44 -12.39
C ARG A 113 -13.88 -14.84 -12.14
N MET A 114 -13.61 -15.75 -11.18
CA MET A 114 -12.28 -16.31 -10.97
C MET A 114 -11.71 -16.90 -12.25
N GLU A 115 -12.47 -17.75 -12.95
CA GLU A 115 -12.03 -18.37 -14.19
C GLU A 115 -11.69 -17.30 -15.26
N THR A 116 -12.52 -16.28 -15.39
CA THR A 116 -12.30 -15.19 -16.33
C THR A 116 -11.03 -14.39 -16.01
N VAL A 117 -10.80 -14.11 -14.74
CA VAL A 117 -9.65 -13.29 -14.30
C VAL A 117 -8.36 -14.12 -14.30
N ARG A 118 -8.43 -15.41 -14.01
CA ARG A 118 -7.25 -16.31 -13.99
C ARG A 118 -6.42 -16.20 -15.27
N ASN A 119 -7.08 -16.07 -16.40
CA ASN A 119 -6.41 -15.93 -17.71
C ASN A 119 -5.74 -14.56 -17.92
N ARG A 120 -5.95 -13.59 -17.00
CA ARG A 120 -5.41 -12.23 -17.07
C ARG A 120 -4.32 -11.97 -16.03
N LEU A 121 -3.96 -12.96 -15.22
CA LEU A 121 -2.97 -12.80 -14.15
C LEU A 121 -1.53 -12.57 -14.68
N GLY A 122 -1.27 -12.87 -15.94
CA GLY A 122 0.03 -12.64 -16.57
C GLY A 122 1.19 -13.26 -15.79
N ALA A 123 2.14 -12.45 -15.38
CA ALA A 123 3.31 -12.87 -14.62
C ALA A 123 2.95 -13.43 -13.21
N TYR A 124 1.76 -13.10 -12.70
CA TYR A 124 1.28 -13.51 -11.38
C TYR A 124 0.35 -14.75 -11.42
N ALA A 125 0.36 -15.52 -12.51
CA ALA A 125 -0.50 -16.71 -12.64
C ALA A 125 -0.34 -17.73 -11.48
N TYR A 126 0.84 -17.79 -10.86
CA TYR A 126 1.12 -18.61 -9.69
C TYR A 126 0.28 -18.25 -8.46
N THR A 127 -0.15 -17.00 -8.35
CA THR A 127 -0.95 -16.52 -7.21
C THR A 127 -2.32 -17.17 -7.14
N ALA A 128 -2.86 -17.62 -8.27
CA ALA A 128 -4.14 -18.32 -8.28
C ALA A 128 -4.09 -19.61 -7.42
N ASP A 129 -3.06 -20.41 -7.58
CA ASP A 129 -2.90 -21.64 -6.83
C ASP A 129 -2.63 -21.36 -5.34
N GLU A 130 -1.88 -20.29 -5.04
CA GLU A 130 -1.65 -19.86 -3.66
C GLU A 130 -2.92 -19.35 -2.98
N VAL A 131 -3.75 -18.54 -3.66
CA VAL A 131 -5.05 -18.09 -3.16
C VAL A 131 -5.97 -19.25 -2.90
N ASP A 132 -6.07 -20.19 -3.84
CA ASP A 132 -6.89 -21.40 -3.72
C ASP A 132 -6.45 -22.25 -2.52
N GLU A 133 -5.14 -22.33 -2.26
CA GLU A 133 -4.59 -23.01 -1.09
C GLU A 133 -4.97 -22.30 0.23
N VAL A 134 -4.80 -20.97 0.28
CA VAL A 134 -5.17 -20.15 1.46
C VAL A 134 -6.65 -20.32 1.79
N ILE A 135 -7.53 -20.26 0.77
CA ILE A 135 -8.97 -20.42 0.96
C ILE A 135 -9.31 -21.84 1.42
N ARG A 136 -8.65 -22.87 0.88
CA ARG A 136 -8.89 -24.25 1.27
C ARG A 136 -8.51 -24.51 2.73
N ASN A 137 -7.46 -23.87 3.20
CA ASN A 137 -6.92 -24.05 4.55
C ASN A 137 -7.51 -23.08 5.58
N ALA A 138 -8.33 -22.12 5.16
CA ALA A 138 -9.03 -21.24 6.08
C ALA A 138 -10.06 -22.04 6.91
N PRO A 139 -10.15 -21.77 8.23
CA PRO A 139 -11.04 -22.46 9.16
C PRO A 139 -12.53 -22.29 8.82
#